data_d1dcfed45d671d337d77f34a404ddc80
#
_entry.id   d1dcfed45d671d337d77f34a404ddc80
#
_cell.length_a   1.000
_cell.length_b   1.000
_cell.length_c   1.000
_cell.angle_alpha   90.00
_cell.angle_beta   90.00
_cell.angle_gamma   90.00
#
_symmetry.space_group_name_H-M   'P 1'
#
loop_
_entity.id
_entity.type
_entity.pdbx_description
1 polymer ?
#
loop_
_entity_poly.entity_id
_entity_poly.type
_entity_poly.pdbx_seq_one_letter_code
_entity_poly.pdbx_strand_id
1 'polypeptide(L)'
;MKTMKTQSLIRASVTLLTVALASLLAWALWQHYMYSPWTRDGRVRARVVQVAPDVSGLVTEVPVADNQAVQRGDLLFVIDRSRYQNALLQAQADQQAAEAAARAAGADIRAAQASAAKARAEFAMRQAESRRRDRIAQAVSREVRDNAHSSAEAAEAQLQAAQASHQRATAGQQQLLARLQQANAALALAQLNLERTEVRAPVDGYVTNLALYPGDYAHAGQARMALIDRHDFWVYGYFEETKLPNVHVGDPVQVRLLSGIRANGKVHSIAHGIADRDNPTGADLLADVNPTFNWVRLAQRVPVRVSIDADSLPENTVLAAGMTATLTLNPS
;
A
#
# COMPACT_ATOMS: atom_id res chain seq x y z
N MET A 1 32.55 -88.12 -8.94
CA MET A 1 33.25 -86.83 -8.71
C MET A 1 32.73 -85.65 -9.52
N LYS A 2 31.88 -85.75 -10.58
CA LYS A 2 31.33 -84.66 -11.38
C LYS A 2 30.19 -83.90 -10.73
N THR A 3 29.34 -84.52 -9.92
CA THR A 3 28.13 -83.92 -9.31
C THR A 3 28.40 -82.93 -8.17
N MET A 4 29.52 -83.10 -7.41
CA MET A 4 29.92 -82.18 -6.36
C MET A 4 30.43 -80.84 -6.85
N LYS A 5 31.05 -80.77 -8.03
CA LYS A 5 31.53 -79.52 -8.62
C LYS A 5 30.41 -78.66 -9.16
N THR A 6 29.35 -79.26 -9.69
CA THR A 6 28.14 -78.51 -10.18
C THR A 6 27.32 -77.94 -9.06
N GLN A 7 27.17 -78.61 -7.92
CA GLN A 7 26.45 -78.07 -6.75
C GLN A 7 27.19 -76.88 -6.10
N SER A 8 28.54 -76.94 -6.06
CA SER A 8 29.33 -75.81 -5.54
C SER A 8 29.30 -74.58 -6.49
N LEU A 9 29.26 -74.82 -7.80
CA LEU A 9 29.12 -73.76 -8.79
C LEU A 9 27.73 -73.11 -8.70
N ILE A 10 26.66 -73.91 -8.54
CA ILE A 10 25.29 -73.36 -8.36
C ILE A 10 25.18 -72.57 -7.04
N ARG A 11 25.76 -73.08 -5.95
CA ARG A 11 25.77 -72.32 -4.68
C ARG A 11 26.57 -71.01 -4.80
N ALA A 12 27.70 -71.02 -5.48
CA ALA A 12 28.53 -69.82 -5.71
C ALA A 12 27.79 -68.80 -6.63
N SER A 13 27.09 -69.26 -7.67
CA SER A 13 26.32 -68.35 -8.54
C SER A 13 25.10 -67.79 -7.85
N VAL A 14 24.39 -68.55 -6.99
CA VAL A 14 23.27 -68.05 -6.17
C VAL A 14 23.76 -67.01 -5.16
N THR A 15 24.87 -67.24 -4.45
CA THR A 15 25.45 -66.26 -3.53
C THR A 15 25.94 -64.99 -4.27
N LEU A 16 26.53 -65.13 -5.44
CA LEU A 16 26.91 -63.97 -6.25
C LEU A 16 25.72 -63.15 -6.70
N LEU A 17 24.64 -63.83 -7.11
CA LEU A 17 23.38 -63.14 -7.54
C LEU A 17 22.70 -62.41 -6.37
N THR A 18 22.67 -63.07 -5.17
CA THR A 18 22.11 -62.41 -3.98
C THR A 18 22.94 -61.21 -3.53
N VAL A 19 24.28 -61.29 -3.59
CA VAL A 19 25.14 -60.16 -3.26
C VAL A 19 25.00 -59.04 -4.29
N ALA A 20 24.92 -59.37 -5.56
CA ALA A 20 24.69 -58.37 -6.63
C ALA A 20 23.33 -57.68 -6.45
N LEU A 21 22.24 -58.43 -6.15
CA LEU A 21 20.94 -57.89 -5.90
C LEU A 21 20.92 -56.98 -4.64
N ALA A 22 21.54 -57.44 -3.56
CA ALA A 22 21.69 -56.63 -2.33
C ALA A 22 22.48 -55.34 -2.54
N SER A 23 23.55 -55.41 -3.31
CA SER A 23 24.35 -54.24 -3.67
C SER A 23 23.59 -53.26 -4.54
N LEU A 24 22.79 -53.76 -5.47
CA LEU A 24 21.93 -52.92 -6.36
C LEU A 24 20.79 -52.26 -5.55
N LEU A 25 20.19 -52.99 -4.63
CA LEU A 25 19.18 -52.45 -3.71
C LEU A 25 19.81 -51.42 -2.75
N ALA A 26 20.96 -51.67 -2.20
CA ALA A 26 21.69 -50.74 -1.35
C ALA A 26 22.07 -49.45 -2.13
N TRP A 27 22.53 -49.59 -3.37
CA TRP A 27 22.84 -48.48 -4.24
C TRP A 27 21.57 -47.64 -4.60
N ALA A 28 20.46 -48.32 -4.94
CA ALA A 28 19.20 -47.67 -5.25
C ALA A 28 18.62 -46.92 -4.02
N LEU A 29 18.67 -47.54 -2.83
CA LEU A 29 18.31 -46.87 -1.59
C LEU A 29 19.21 -45.68 -1.27
N TRP A 30 20.52 -45.81 -1.49
CA TRP A 30 21.45 -44.73 -1.29
C TRP A 30 21.13 -43.53 -2.22
N GLN A 31 20.92 -43.80 -3.51
CA GLN A 31 20.55 -42.77 -4.51
C GLN A 31 19.23 -42.12 -4.06
N HIS A 32 18.22 -42.91 -3.69
CA HIS A 32 16.94 -42.36 -3.30
C HIS A 32 17.02 -41.49 -2.02
N TYR A 33 17.79 -41.92 -1.01
CA TYR A 33 17.87 -41.20 0.27
C TYR A 33 18.75 -39.97 0.23
N MET A 34 19.85 -40.01 -0.52
CA MET A 34 20.82 -38.92 -0.58
C MET A 34 20.45 -37.84 -1.57
N TYR A 35 19.81 -38.20 -2.69
CA TYR A 35 19.56 -37.24 -3.79
C TYR A 35 18.09 -36.90 -3.99
N SER A 36 17.14 -37.58 -3.35
CA SER A 36 15.73 -37.18 -3.41
C SER A 36 15.54 -35.81 -2.80
N PRO A 37 14.91 -34.87 -3.50
CA PRO A 37 14.65 -33.53 -2.98
C PRO A 37 13.46 -33.55 -2.00
N TRP A 38 13.77 -33.86 -0.74
CA TRP A 38 12.79 -33.80 0.33
C TRP A 38 13.36 -33.08 1.57
N THR A 39 12.48 -32.47 2.38
CA THR A 39 12.85 -31.85 3.64
C THR A 39 11.74 -32.03 4.68
N ARG A 40 12.14 -32.27 5.94
CA ARG A 40 11.22 -32.25 7.10
C ARG A 40 11.13 -30.87 7.75
N ASP A 41 12.02 -29.97 7.39
CA ASP A 41 12.05 -28.63 7.95
C ASP A 41 11.27 -27.67 7.04
N GLY A 42 9.96 -27.93 6.96
CA GLY A 42 9.00 -27.04 6.33
C GLY A 42 8.24 -26.25 7.39
N ARG A 43 8.02 -24.96 7.14
CA ARG A 43 7.23 -24.08 8.00
C ARG A 43 6.12 -23.42 7.19
N VAL A 44 4.90 -23.62 7.63
CA VAL A 44 3.74 -22.90 7.09
C VAL A 44 3.89 -21.43 7.45
N ARG A 45 3.69 -20.56 6.50
CA ARG A 45 3.66 -19.11 6.65
C ARG A 45 2.38 -18.59 6.06
N ALA A 46 1.95 -17.45 6.55
CA ALA A 46 0.82 -16.71 6.02
C ALA A 46 1.19 -15.23 5.92
N ARG A 47 0.47 -14.53 5.09
CA ARG A 47 0.55 -13.08 5.04
C ARG A 47 -0.10 -12.49 6.28
N VAL A 48 0.70 -11.79 7.06
CA VAL A 48 0.24 -11.10 8.26
C VAL A 48 0.14 -9.61 7.95
N VAL A 49 -1.08 -9.06 8.04
CA VAL A 49 -1.37 -7.65 7.84
C VAL A 49 -1.50 -7.00 9.22
N GLN A 50 -0.61 -6.08 9.52
CA GLN A 50 -0.70 -5.29 10.75
C GLN A 50 -1.75 -4.21 10.59
N VAL A 51 -2.71 -4.15 11.50
CA VAL A 51 -3.78 -3.15 11.52
C VAL A 51 -3.40 -2.04 12.48
N ALA A 52 -3.16 -0.87 11.92
CA ALA A 52 -2.90 0.36 12.64
C ALA A 52 -3.97 1.40 12.28
N PRO A 53 -4.46 2.20 13.21
CA PRO A 53 -5.36 3.31 12.89
C PRO A 53 -4.60 4.45 12.20
N ASP A 54 -5.28 5.19 11.34
CA ASP A 54 -4.71 6.39 10.70
C ASP A 54 -4.94 7.66 11.55
N VAL A 55 -5.85 7.59 12.53
CA VAL A 55 -6.17 8.69 13.43
C VAL A 55 -6.02 8.23 14.88
N SER A 56 -5.68 9.16 15.78
CA SER A 56 -5.44 8.84 17.20
C SER A 56 -6.65 9.20 18.06
N GLY A 57 -6.98 8.37 19.04
CA GLY A 57 -8.05 8.67 19.99
C GLY A 57 -8.37 7.52 20.91
N LEU A 58 -9.37 7.73 21.77
CA LEU A 58 -9.88 6.72 22.68
C LEU A 58 -10.66 5.68 21.87
N VAL A 59 -10.47 4.40 22.16
CA VAL A 59 -11.24 3.32 21.57
C VAL A 59 -12.57 3.18 22.30
N THR A 60 -13.68 3.28 21.56
CA THR A 60 -15.02 3.17 22.12
C THR A 60 -15.59 1.78 22.00
N GLU A 61 -15.31 1.09 20.89
CA GLU A 61 -15.87 -0.23 20.59
C GLU A 61 -14.84 -1.12 19.91
N VAL A 62 -14.87 -2.41 20.25
CA VAL A 62 -14.08 -3.46 19.59
C VAL A 62 -15.05 -4.65 19.39
N PRO A 63 -15.77 -4.70 18.26
CA PRO A 63 -16.79 -5.71 18.00
C PRO A 63 -16.24 -7.08 17.62
N VAL A 64 -14.94 -7.24 17.51
CA VAL A 64 -14.28 -8.49 17.12
C VAL A 64 -13.56 -9.14 18.29
N ALA A 65 -13.46 -10.48 18.24
CA ALA A 65 -12.70 -11.27 19.21
C ALA A 65 -11.39 -11.81 18.59
N ASP A 66 -10.44 -12.19 19.45
CA ASP A 66 -9.22 -12.86 18.99
C ASP A 66 -9.55 -14.19 18.31
N ASN A 67 -8.86 -14.50 17.22
CA ASN A 67 -9.08 -15.65 16.33
C ASN A 67 -10.43 -15.67 15.59
N GLN A 68 -11.19 -14.59 15.62
CA GLN A 68 -12.43 -14.47 14.85
C GLN A 68 -12.14 -14.32 13.36
N ALA A 69 -12.93 -15.02 12.52
CA ALA A 69 -12.93 -14.83 11.07
C ALA A 69 -13.63 -13.51 10.73
N VAL A 70 -13.00 -12.72 9.85
CA VAL A 70 -13.51 -11.44 9.35
C VAL A 70 -13.38 -11.38 7.84
N GLN A 71 -14.28 -10.63 7.21
CA GLN A 71 -14.22 -10.31 5.78
C GLN A 71 -13.65 -8.91 5.57
N ARG A 72 -13.13 -8.67 4.39
CA ARG A 72 -12.68 -7.33 3.99
C ARG A 72 -13.82 -6.32 4.14
N GLY A 73 -13.57 -5.24 4.86
CA GLY A 73 -14.55 -4.19 5.15
C GLY A 73 -15.26 -4.34 6.50
N ASP A 74 -15.15 -5.50 7.18
CA ASP A 74 -15.71 -5.68 8.51
C ASP A 74 -15.10 -4.69 9.50
N LEU A 75 -15.92 -4.20 10.43
CA LEU A 75 -15.50 -3.26 11.46
C LEU A 75 -14.67 -3.98 12.52
N LEU A 76 -13.44 -3.51 12.75
CA LEU A 76 -12.52 -4.08 13.73
C LEU A 76 -12.58 -3.34 15.06
N PHE A 77 -12.53 -2.01 15.01
CA PHE A 77 -12.70 -1.16 16.19
C PHE A 77 -13.08 0.27 15.80
N VAL A 78 -13.58 1.01 16.75
CA VAL A 78 -14.02 2.40 16.57
C VAL A 78 -13.27 3.31 17.54
N ILE A 79 -12.74 4.40 17.00
CA ILE A 79 -12.16 5.51 17.78
C ILE A 79 -13.24 6.55 18.06
N ASP A 80 -13.18 7.22 19.21
CA ASP A 80 -14.12 8.26 19.58
C ASP A 80 -14.28 9.31 18.46
N ARG A 81 -15.49 9.38 17.94
CA ARG A 81 -15.85 10.24 16.81
C ARG A 81 -16.09 11.69 17.20
N SER A 82 -16.36 11.95 18.48
CA SER A 82 -16.87 13.26 18.94
C SER A 82 -15.95 14.41 18.52
N ARG A 83 -14.63 14.24 18.69
CA ARG A 83 -13.65 15.24 18.29
C ARG A 83 -13.62 15.46 16.78
N TYR A 84 -13.73 14.38 16.01
CA TYR A 84 -13.69 14.41 14.53
C TYR A 84 -14.99 14.96 13.95
N GLN A 85 -16.14 14.68 14.57
CA GLN A 85 -17.44 15.29 14.22
C GLN A 85 -17.42 16.80 14.44
N ASN A 86 -16.89 17.27 15.58
CA ASN A 86 -16.75 18.69 15.85
C ASN A 86 -15.81 19.37 14.85
N ALA A 87 -14.68 18.72 14.47
CA ALA A 87 -13.78 19.22 13.45
C ALA A 87 -14.44 19.29 12.06
N LEU A 88 -15.28 18.32 11.73
CA LEU A 88 -16.08 18.32 10.50
C LEU A 88 -17.07 19.48 10.48
N LEU A 89 -17.83 19.68 11.56
CA LEU A 89 -18.79 20.79 11.68
C LEU A 89 -18.10 22.15 11.55
N GLN A 90 -16.93 22.32 12.18
CA GLN A 90 -16.13 23.53 12.04
C GLN A 90 -15.69 23.76 10.58
N ALA A 91 -15.14 22.74 9.92
CA ALA A 91 -14.71 22.84 8.53
C ALA A 91 -15.88 23.13 7.56
N GLN A 92 -17.08 22.60 7.84
CA GLN A 92 -18.31 22.92 7.08
C GLN A 92 -18.70 24.40 7.24
N ALA A 93 -18.64 24.93 8.46
CA ALA A 93 -18.95 26.34 8.71
C ALA A 93 -17.95 27.27 8.02
N ASP A 94 -16.66 26.95 8.07
CA ASP A 94 -15.59 27.71 7.41
C ASP A 94 -15.76 27.69 5.89
N GLN A 95 -16.11 26.56 5.30
CA GLN A 95 -16.41 26.42 3.88
C GLN A 95 -17.60 27.27 3.47
N GLN A 96 -18.70 27.24 4.23
CA GLN A 96 -19.89 28.07 3.97
C GLN A 96 -19.57 29.56 4.04
N ALA A 97 -18.78 29.97 5.03
CA ALA A 97 -18.34 31.37 5.15
C ALA A 97 -17.50 31.82 3.96
N ALA A 98 -16.53 31.00 3.54
CA ALA A 98 -15.69 31.27 2.37
C ALA A 98 -16.50 31.34 1.07
N GLU A 99 -17.49 30.46 0.91
CA GLU A 99 -18.41 30.48 -0.24
C GLU A 99 -19.27 31.74 -0.27
N ALA A 100 -19.79 32.16 0.86
CA ALA A 100 -20.57 33.39 0.98
C ALA A 100 -19.72 34.62 0.61
N ALA A 101 -18.48 34.68 1.09
CA ALA A 101 -17.53 35.75 0.74
C ALA A 101 -17.20 35.78 -0.75
N ALA A 102 -16.97 34.62 -1.37
CA ALA A 102 -16.71 34.52 -2.82
C ALA A 102 -17.92 34.97 -3.65
N ARG A 103 -19.13 34.65 -3.21
CA ARG A 103 -20.38 35.13 -3.85
C ARG A 103 -20.55 36.64 -3.73
N ALA A 104 -20.26 37.21 -2.56
CA ALA A 104 -20.31 38.67 -2.35
C ALA A 104 -19.33 39.39 -3.27
N ALA A 105 -18.08 38.93 -3.39
CA ALA A 105 -17.10 39.48 -4.30
C ALA A 105 -17.53 39.44 -5.78
N GLY A 106 -18.30 38.45 -6.17
CA GLY A 106 -18.92 38.39 -7.50
C GLY A 106 -19.93 39.53 -7.74
N ALA A 107 -20.63 39.97 -6.70
CA ALA A 107 -21.50 41.15 -6.80
C ALA A 107 -20.68 42.45 -6.92
N ASP A 108 -19.57 42.56 -6.17
CA ASP A 108 -18.67 43.73 -6.25
C ASP A 108 -18.06 43.90 -7.65
N ILE A 109 -17.66 42.77 -8.29
CA ILE A 109 -17.20 42.81 -9.68
C ILE A 109 -18.29 43.38 -10.62
N ARG A 110 -19.53 42.90 -10.50
CA ARG A 110 -20.62 43.39 -11.34
C ARG A 110 -20.86 44.88 -11.14
N ALA A 111 -20.80 45.40 -9.92
CA ALA A 111 -20.92 46.81 -9.60
C ALA A 111 -19.75 47.63 -10.21
N ALA A 112 -18.52 47.15 -10.06
CA ALA A 112 -17.33 47.80 -10.65
C ALA A 112 -17.36 47.78 -12.18
N GLN A 113 -17.84 46.69 -12.79
CA GLN A 113 -18.02 46.59 -14.25
C GLN A 113 -19.06 47.57 -14.76
N ALA A 114 -20.19 47.74 -14.06
CA ALA A 114 -21.21 48.74 -14.42
C ALA A 114 -20.67 50.17 -14.31
N SER A 115 -19.86 50.45 -13.25
CA SER A 115 -19.19 51.75 -13.10
C SER A 115 -18.19 52.03 -14.23
N ALA A 116 -17.39 51.05 -14.63
CA ALA A 116 -16.47 51.19 -15.76
C ALA A 116 -17.20 51.36 -17.09
N ALA A 117 -18.33 50.69 -17.29
CA ALA A 117 -19.17 50.90 -18.49
C ALA A 117 -19.75 52.32 -18.56
N LYS A 118 -20.23 52.87 -17.43
CA LYS A 118 -20.70 54.26 -17.32
C LYS A 118 -19.60 55.23 -17.66
N ALA A 119 -18.42 55.09 -17.04
CA ALA A 119 -17.27 55.99 -17.31
C ALA A 119 -16.80 55.92 -18.77
N ARG A 120 -16.86 54.74 -19.39
CA ARG A 120 -16.55 54.55 -20.81
C ARG A 120 -17.53 55.31 -21.71
N ALA A 121 -18.83 55.26 -21.42
CA ALA A 121 -19.85 55.96 -22.18
C ALA A 121 -19.67 57.49 -22.06
N GLU A 122 -19.35 58.00 -20.86
CA GLU A 122 -19.09 59.43 -20.61
C GLU A 122 -17.83 59.90 -21.35
N PHE A 123 -16.74 59.17 -21.28
CA PHE A 123 -15.52 59.47 -22.03
C PHE A 123 -15.80 59.50 -23.54
N ALA A 124 -16.51 58.53 -24.09
CA ALA A 124 -16.85 58.49 -25.53
C ALA A 124 -17.68 59.74 -25.93
N MET A 125 -18.61 60.14 -25.10
CA MET A 125 -19.42 61.38 -25.33
C MET A 125 -18.53 62.62 -25.31
N ARG A 126 -17.70 62.83 -24.29
CA ARG A 126 -16.82 63.99 -24.15
C ARG A 126 -15.76 64.06 -25.27
N GLN A 127 -15.19 62.93 -25.65
CA GLN A 127 -14.26 62.81 -26.74
C GLN A 127 -14.92 63.23 -28.12
N ALA A 128 -16.16 62.71 -28.33
CA ALA A 128 -16.90 63.09 -29.54
C ALA A 128 -17.23 64.61 -29.59
N GLU A 129 -17.52 65.22 -28.44
CA GLU A 129 -17.75 66.63 -28.28
C GLU A 129 -16.48 67.43 -28.58
N SER A 130 -15.31 67.08 -28.00
CA SER A 130 -14.02 67.69 -28.26
C SER A 130 -13.67 67.61 -29.74
N ARG A 131 -13.73 66.45 -30.39
CA ARG A 131 -13.48 66.26 -31.82
C ARG A 131 -14.42 67.07 -32.71
N ARG A 132 -15.67 67.26 -32.30
CA ARG A 132 -16.64 68.13 -33.06
C ARG A 132 -16.24 69.59 -32.99
N ARG A 133 -15.79 70.08 -31.81
CA ARG A 133 -15.35 71.46 -31.61
C ARG A 133 -14.06 71.77 -32.36
N ASP A 134 -13.16 70.79 -32.45
CA ASP A 134 -11.93 70.94 -33.26
C ASP A 134 -12.24 71.05 -34.75
N ARG A 135 -13.23 70.34 -35.27
CA ARG A 135 -13.61 70.42 -36.70
C ARG A 135 -14.21 71.77 -37.09
N ILE A 136 -14.84 72.50 -36.15
CA ILE A 136 -15.42 73.81 -36.34
C ILE A 136 -14.55 74.90 -35.69
N ALA A 137 -13.22 74.69 -35.61
CA ALA A 137 -12.27 75.58 -34.92
C ALA A 137 -12.32 77.03 -35.29
N GLN A 138 -12.76 77.37 -36.53
CA GLN A 138 -12.92 78.76 -37.02
C GLN A 138 -14.18 79.47 -36.48
N ALA A 139 -15.16 78.68 -35.98
CA ALA A 139 -16.45 79.22 -35.49
C ALA A 139 -16.56 79.23 -33.97
N VAL A 140 -15.56 78.78 -33.22
CA VAL A 140 -15.57 78.60 -31.75
C VAL A 140 -14.33 79.28 -31.14
N SER A 141 -14.49 79.90 -29.96
CA SER A 141 -13.35 80.49 -29.25
C SER A 141 -12.33 79.43 -28.80
N ARG A 142 -11.08 79.86 -28.62
CA ARG A 142 -9.99 78.98 -28.10
C ARG A 142 -10.33 78.42 -26.74
N GLU A 143 -10.86 79.25 -25.85
CA GLU A 143 -11.30 78.83 -24.51
C GLU A 143 -12.31 77.69 -24.52
N VAL A 144 -13.30 77.72 -25.38
CA VAL A 144 -14.34 76.71 -25.52
C VAL A 144 -13.75 75.36 -26.02
N ARG A 145 -12.73 75.38 -26.85
CA ARG A 145 -12.00 74.20 -27.32
C ARG A 145 -11.15 73.60 -26.21
N ASP A 146 -10.38 74.50 -25.53
CA ASP A 146 -9.51 74.05 -24.41
C ASP A 146 -10.34 73.40 -23.26
N ASN A 147 -11.50 73.97 -22.94
CA ASN A 147 -12.44 73.44 -21.99
C ASN A 147 -13.01 72.08 -22.43
N ALA A 148 -13.30 71.89 -23.71
CA ALA A 148 -13.78 70.57 -24.19
C ALA A 148 -12.66 69.54 -24.19
N HIS A 149 -11.41 69.92 -24.47
CA HIS A 149 -10.26 69.02 -24.36
C HIS A 149 -10.00 68.64 -22.95
N SER A 150 -9.91 69.55 -22.00
CA SER A 150 -9.75 69.27 -20.56
C SER A 150 -10.88 68.39 -19.99
N SER A 151 -12.14 68.59 -20.46
CA SER A 151 -13.26 67.75 -20.07
C SER A 151 -13.13 66.29 -20.59
N ALA A 152 -12.58 66.12 -21.81
CA ALA A 152 -12.31 64.78 -22.36
C ALA A 152 -11.17 64.10 -21.63
N GLU A 153 -10.10 64.79 -21.26
CA GLU A 153 -8.98 64.28 -20.45
C GLU A 153 -9.45 63.84 -19.02
N ALA A 154 -10.27 64.70 -18.41
CA ALA A 154 -10.86 64.38 -17.10
C ALA A 154 -11.74 63.09 -17.14
N ALA A 155 -12.53 62.96 -18.24
CA ALA A 155 -13.34 61.76 -18.44
C ALA A 155 -12.49 60.51 -18.74
N GLU A 156 -11.34 60.64 -19.42
CA GLU A 156 -10.39 59.57 -19.64
C GLU A 156 -9.76 59.11 -18.32
N ALA A 157 -9.30 60.05 -17.50
CA ALA A 157 -8.78 59.71 -16.17
C ALA A 157 -9.81 59.00 -15.30
N GLN A 158 -11.09 59.40 -15.36
CA GLN A 158 -12.20 58.74 -14.66
C GLN A 158 -12.43 57.31 -15.18
N LEU A 159 -12.33 57.09 -16.50
CA LEU A 159 -12.42 55.74 -17.09
C LEU A 159 -11.26 54.85 -16.61
N GLN A 160 -10.05 55.36 -16.61
CA GLN A 160 -8.86 54.61 -16.13
C GLN A 160 -9.01 54.25 -14.65
N ALA A 161 -9.51 55.17 -13.81
CA ALA A 161 -9.77 54.88 -12.39
C ALA A 161 -10.85 53.81 -12.21
N ALA A 162 -11.93 53.86 -13.00
CA ALA A 162 -13.00 52.83 -12.93
C ALA A 162 -12.51 51.46 -13.43
N GLN A 163 -11.68 51.40 -14.47
CA GLN A 163 -11.04 50.17 -14.95
C GLN A 163 -10.10 49.57 -13.90
N ALA A 164 -9.27 50.38 -13.25
CA ALA A 164 -8.41 49.95 -12.17
C ALA A 164 -9.21 49.40 -10.97
N SER A 165 -10.36 50.03 -10.67
CA SER A 165 -11.29 49.51 -9.64
C SER A 165 -11.87 48.15 -10.02
N HIS A 166 -12.29 47.95 -11.27
CA HIS A 166 -12.76 46.66 -11.76
C HIS A 166 -11.66 45.57 -11.68
N GLN A 167 -10.44 45.88 -12.09
CA GLN A 167 -9.31 44.95 -11.97
C GLN A 167 -9.02 44.56 -10.51
N ARG A 168 -9.10 45.54 -9.58
CA ARG A 168 -8.93 45.29 -8.15
C ARG A 168 -10.03 44.37 -7.60
N ALA A 169 -11.28 44.61 -7.99
CA ALA A 169 -12.40 43.73 -7.61
C ALA A 169 -12.23 42.30 -8.14
N THR A 170 -11.74 42.15 -9.39
CA THR A 170 -11.45 40.85 -10.00
C THR A 170 -10.34 40.10 -9.24
N ALA A 171 -9.24 40.81 -8.91
CA ALA A 171 -8.16 40.20 -8.11
C ALA A 171 -8.62 39.81 -6.71
N GLY A 172 -9.48 40.64 -6.08
CA GLY A 172 -10.10 40.31 -4.79
C GLY A 172 -10.97 39.05 -4.85
N GLN A 173 -11.77 38.88 -5.91
CA GLN A 173 -12.54 37.65 -6.10
C GLN A 173 -11.64 36.43 -6.25
N GLN A 174 -10.57 36.51 -7.03
CA GLN A 174 -9.62 35.40 -7.20
C GLN A 174 -9.01 34.98 -5.87
N GLN A 175 -8.66 35.95 -5.01
CA GLN A 175 -8.17 35.66 -3.66
C GLN A 175 -9.21 34.93 -2.80
N LEU A 176 -10.50 35.32 -2.87
CA LEU A 176 -11.56 34.68 -2.11
C LEU A 176 -11.90 33.29 -2.67
N LEU A 177 -11.83 33.09 -3.98
CA LEU A 177 -11.94 31.75 -4.60
C LEU A 177 -10.81 30.82 -4.15
N ALA A 178 -9.58 31.30 -4.03
CA ALA A 178 -8.48 30.53 -3.49
C ALA A 178 -8.72 30.13 -2.01
N ARG A 179 -9.29 31.04 -1.19
CA ARG A 179 -9.70 30.73 0.18
C ARG A 179 -10.81 29.67 0.23
N LEU A 180 -11.77 29.74 -0.67
CA LEU A 180 -12.82 28.71 -0.79
C LEU A 180 -12.22 27.34 -1.13
N GLN A 181 -11.26 27.28 -2.04
CA GLN A 181 -10.55 26.04 -2.36
C GLN A 181 -9.80 25.47 -1.13
N GLN A 182 -9.16 26.34 -0.36
CA GLN A 182 -8.50 25.94 0.90
C GLN A 182 -9.51 25.39 1.90
N ALA A 183 -10.67 26.03 2.08
CA ALA A 183 -11.73 25.57 2.97
C ALA A 183 -12.31 24.24 2.51
N ASN A 184 -12.50 24.04 1.20
CA ASN A 184 -12.94 22.76 0.63
C ASN A 184 -11.94 21.63 0.92
N ALA A 185 -10.64 21.90 0.82
CA ALA A 185 -9.60 20.92 1.16
C ALA A 185 -9.62 20.56 2.65
N ALA A 186 -9.81 21.56 3.52
CA ALA A 186 -9.92 21.33 4.97
C ALA A 186 -11.18 20.50 5.32
N LEU A 187 -12.31 20.76 4.66
CA LEU A 187 -13.53 19.98 4.78
C LEU A 187 -13.32 18.52 4.37
N ALA A 188 -12.70 18.28 3.22
CA ALA A 188 -12.39 16.93 2.74
C ALA A 188 -11.49 16.16 3.72
N LEU A 189 -10.48 16.83 4.30
CA LEU A 189 -9.61 16.25 5.31
C LEU A 189 -10.38 15.89 6.59
N ALA A 190 -11.26 16.75 7.05
CA ALA A 190 -12.09 16.49 8.24
C ALA A 190 -13.05 15.31 8.02
N GLN A 191 -13.65 15.19 6.83
CA GLN A 191 -14.48 14.06 6.42
C GLN A 191 -13.68 12.76 6.42
N LEU A 192 -12.49 12.74 5.80
CA LEU A 192 -11.61 11.58 5.76
C LEU A 192 -11.19 11.15 7.18
N ASN A 193 -10.83 12.10 8.04
CA ASN A 193 -10.45 11.78 9.42
C ASN A 193 -11.61 11.18 10.23
N LEU A 194 -12.84 11.65 10.00
CA LEU A 194 -14.02 11.06 10.62
C LEU A 194 -14.28 9.63 10.10
N GLU A 195 -14.17 9.39 8.81
CA GLU A 195 -14.30 8.06 8.23
C GLU A 195 -13.25 7.10 8.81
N ARG A 196 -12.03 7.56 8.99
CA ARG A 196 -10.90 6.78 9.53
C ARG A 196 -10.99 6.50 11.03
N THR A 197 -11.97 7.04 11.73
CA THR A 197 -12.29 6.59 13.10
C THR A 197 -12.86 5.18 13.13
N GLU A 198 -13.42 4.69 12.03
CA GLU A 198 -13.83 3.30 11.85
C GLU A 198 -12.69 2.52 11.19
N VAL A 199 -12.00 1.72 11.97
CA VAL A 199 -10.94 0.86 11.43
C VAL A 199 -11.54 -0.45 10.97
N ARG A 200 -11.37 -0.74 9.67
CA ARG A 200 -11.95 -1.89 8.99
C ARG A 200 -10.91 -2.84 8.48
N ALA A 201 -11.29 -4.11 8.32
CA ALA A 201 -10.43 -5.17 7.82
C ALA A 201 -10.01 -4.90 6.36
N PRO A 202 -8.69 -4.83 6.05
CA PRO A 202 -8.21 -4.64 4.69
C PRO A 202 -8.26 -5.90 3.83
N VAL A 203 -8.32 -7.08 4.45
CA VAL A 203 -8.32 -8.41 3.82
C VAL A 203 -9.29 -9.35 4.52
N ASP A 204 -9.69 -10.43 3.84
CA ASP A 204 -10.39 -11.54 4.47
C ASP A 204 -9.39 -12.37 5.28
N GLY A 205 -9.72 -12.70 6.52
CA GLY A 205 -8.78 -13.45 7.34
C GLY A 205 -9.23 -13.69 8.77
N TYR A 206 -8.26 -13.92 9.63
CA TYR A 206 -8.48 -14.15 11.05
C TYR A 206 -7.78 -13.07 11.87
N VAL A 207 -8.51 -12.50 12.82
CA VAL A 207 -7.93 -11.57 13.80
C VAL A 207 -6.93 -12.32 14.67
N THR A 208 -5.78 -11.74 14.92
CA THR A 208 -4.79 -12.33 15.85
C THR A 208 -4.07 -11.21 16.60
N ASN A 209 -3.57 -11.57 17.79
CA ASN A 209 -2.85 -10.64 18.65
C ASN A 209 -3.66 -9.38 18.96
N LEU A 210 -4.94 -9.56 19.30
CA LEU A 210 -5.83 -8.48 19.71
C LEU A 210 -5.40 -7.93 21.08
N ALA A 211 -4.66 -6.81 21.05
CA ALA A 211 -4.18 -6.12 22.24
C ALA A 211 -4.85 -4.73 22.34
N LEU A 212 -6.18 -4.69 22.18
CA LEU A 212 -6.95 -3.46 22.17
C LEU A 212 -8.33 -3.69 22.82
N TYR A 213 -8.66 -2.84 23.79
CA TYR A 213 -9.92 -2.90 24.51
C TYR A 213 -10.62 -1.53 24.51
N PRO A 214 -11.95 -1.51 24.66
CA PRO A 214 -12.66 -0.26 24.91
C PRO A 214 -12.08 0.49 26.11
N GLY A 215 -11.76 1.77 25.96
CA GLY A 215 -11.07 2.58 26.96
C GLY A 215 -9.56 2.74 26.71
N ASP A 216 -8.96 1.94 25.85
CA ASP A 216 -7.57 2.14 25.45
C ASP A 216 -7.41 3.36 24.54
N TYR A 217 -6.22 3.94 24.54
CA TYR A 217 -5.87 4.99 23.60
C TYR A 217 -5.07 4.43 22.42
N ALA A 218 -5.61 4.56 21.21
CA ALA A 218 -4.95 4.16 19.98
C ALA A 218 -4.16 5.34 19.36
N HIS A 219 -2.91 5.09 18.98
CA HIS A 219 -2.07 6.06 18.29
C HIS A 219 -2.00 5.77 16.80
N ALA A 220 -2.11 6.82 15.98
CA ALA A 220 -1.99 6.69 14.53
C ALA A 220 -0.66 6.04 14.13
N GLY A 221 -0.71 5.10 13.18
CA GLY A 221 0.44 4.36 12.67
C GLY A 221 0.96 3.24 13.59
N GLN A 222 0.41 3.07 14.81
CA GLN A 222 0.82 2.01 15.72
C GLN A 222 -0.12 0.80 15.61
N ALA A 223 0.42 -0.32 15.15
CA ALA A 223 -0.35 -1.57 15.04
C ALA A 223 -0.84 -2.04 16.42
N ARG A 224 -2.11 -2.40 16.51
CA ARG A 224 -2.78 -2.86 17.74
C ARG A 224 -3.39 -4.25 17.61
N MET A 225 -3.48 -4.77 16.42
CA MET A 225 -3.86 -6.15 16.10
C MET A 225 -3.26 -6.54 14.75
N ALA A 226 -3.32 -7.81 14.42
CA ALA A 226 -2.92 -8.31 13.12
C ALA A 226 -4.03 -9.19 12.51
N LEU A 227 -4.07 -9.23 11.18
CA LEU A 227 -4.93 -10.13 10.43
C LEU A 227 -4.05 -11.14 9.68
N ILE A 228 -4.38 -12.42 9.79
CA ILE A 228 -3.80 -13.48 8.98
C ILE A 228 -4.69 -13.66 7.75
N ASP A 229 -4.16 -13.32 6.57
CA ASP A 229 -4.87 -13.49 5.30
C ASP A 229 -5.14 -14.97 5.05
N ARG A 230 -6.43 -15.34 4.89
CA ARG A 230 -6.82 -16.75 4.71
C ARG A 230 -6.50 -17.30 3.32
N HIS A 231 -6.20 -16.43 2.35
CA HIS A 231 -5.95 -16.80 0.95
C HIS A 231 -4.47 -16.88 0.60
N ASP A 232 -3.57 -16.35 1.44
CA ASP A 232 -2.14 -16.29 1.16
C ASP A 232 -1.33 -17.10 2.18
N PHE A 233 -1.47 -18.43 2.08
CA PHE A 233 -0.63 -19.38 2.82
C PHE A 233 0.40 -20.01 1.91
N TRP A 234 1.62 -20.19 2.41
CA TRP A 234 2.70 -20.90 1.73
C TRP A 234 3.53 -21.69 2.71
N VAL A 235 4.41 -22.56 2.21
CA VAL A 235 5.38 -23.26 3.04
C VAL A 235 6.79 -22.82 2.62
N TYR A 236 7.61 -22.44 3.58
CA TYR A 236 9.05 -22.40 3.39
C TYR A 236 9.62 -23.79 3.75
N GLY A 237 10.18 -24.47 2.75
CA GLY A 237 10.97 -25.68 2.93
C GLY A 237 12.44 -25.33 2.98
N TYR A 238 13.14 -25.73 4.01
CA TYR A 238 14.57 -25.51 4.17
C TYR A 238 15.30 -26.74 3.63
N PHE A 239 15.77 -26.67 2.38
CA PHE A 239 16.48 -27.74 1.71
C PHE A 239 17.98 -27.61 1.94
N GLU A 240 18.66 -28.75 2.10
CA GLU A 240 20.11 -28.80 2.13
C GLU A 240 20.67 -28.38 0.76
N GLU A 241 21.76 -27.63 0.74
CA GLU A 241 22.43 -27.16 -0.47
C GLU A 241 22.74 -28.29 -1.46
N THR A 242 23.05 -29.47 -0.95
CA THR A 242 23.32 -30.68 -1.76
C THR A 242 22.12 -31.18 -2.56
N LYS A 243 20.90 -30.82 -2.16
CA LYS A 243 19.64 -31.24 -2.81
C LYS A 243 19.09 -30.19 -3.78
N LEU A 244 19.59 -28.96 -3.72
CA LEU A 244 19.12 -27.86 -4.55
C LEU A 244 19.25 -28.06 -6.07
N PRO A 245 20.30 -28.74 -6.59
CA PRO A 245 20.41 -28.98 -8.04
C PRO A 245 19.20 -29.72 -8.63
N ASN A 246 18.45 -30.45 -7.80
CA ASN A 246 17.26 -31.22 -8.19
C ASN A 246 15.95 -30.49 -7.84
N VAL A 247 15.97 -29.21 -7.51
CA VAL A 247 14.81 -28.39 -7.18
C VAL A 247 14.68 -27.26 -8.18
N HIS A 248 13.58 -27.24 -8.94
CA HIS A 248 13.33 -26.21 -9.93
C HIS A 248 12.01 -25.46 -9.62
N VAL A 249 11.95 -24.21 -10.07
CA VAL A 249 10.72 -23.43 -9.98
C VAL A 249 9.65 -24.08 -10.87
N GLY A 250 8.46 -24.31 -10.31
CA GLY A 250 7.36 -25.00 -10.97
C GLY A 250 7.23 -26.49 -10.62
N ASP A 251 8.23 -27.08 -9.99
CA ASP A 251 8.18 -28.50 -9.62
C ASP A 251 6.98 -28.79 -8.72
N PRO A 252 6.27 -29.90 -8.93
CA PRO A 252 5.16 -30.31 -8.06
C PRO A 252 5.70 -30.80 -6.71
N VAL A 253 5.09 -30.34 -5.64
CA VAL A 253 5.49 -30.65 -4.26
C VAL A 253 4.33 -31.24 -3.52
N GLN A 254 4.53 -32.36 -2.86
CA GLN A 254 3.62 -32.89 -1.86
C GLN A 254 3.98 -32.28 -0.50
N VAL A 255 3.03 -31.54 0.07
CA VAL A 255 3.15 -30.96 1.41
C VAL A 255 2.41 -31.86 2.39
N ARG A 256 3.09 -32.38 3.39
CA ARG A 256 2.48 -33.16 4.46
C ARG A 256 2.70 -32.44 5.79
N LEU A 257 1.61 -31.95 6.36
CA LEU A 257 1.65 -31.33 7.69
C LEU A 257 1.92 -32.39 8.77
N LEU A 258 2.46 -31.97 9.89
CA LEU A 258 2.69 -32.87 11.04
C LEU A 258 1.39 -33.45 11.58
N SER A 259 0.25 -32.78 11.39
CA SER A 259 -1.11 -33.30 11.69
C SER A 259 -1.55 -34.48 10.81
N GLY A 260 -0.76 -34.84 9.78
CA GLY A 260 -1.09 -35.90 8.83
C GLY A 260 -1.83 -35.41 7.56
N ILE A 261 -2.28 -34.16 7.52
CA ILE A 261 -2.96 -33.58 6.36
C ILE A 261 -1.96 -33.47 5.20
N ARG A 262 -2.42 -33.85 4.01
CA ARG A 262 -1.65 -33.76 2.77
C ARG A 262 -2.28 -32.70 1.88
N ALA A 263 -1.44 -31.86 1.29
CA ALA A 263 -1.81 -30.89 0.28
C ALA A 263 -0.83 -30.97 -0.88
N ASN A 264 -1.26 -30.57 -2.05
CA ASN A 264 -0.40 -30.38 -3.21
C ASN A 264 0.06 -28.92 -3.28
N GLY A 265 1.22 -28.73 -3.86
CA GLY A 265 1.78 -27.40 -4.07
C GLY A 265 2.76 -27.39 -5.22
N LYS A 266 3.32 -26.22 -5.49
CA LYS A 266 4.37 -26.03 -6.48
C LYS A 266 5.49 -25.17 -5.92
N VAL A 267 6.72 -25.42 -6.34
CA VAL A 267 7.84 -24.55 -6.03
C VAL A 267 7.59 -23.20 -6.68
N HIS A 268 7.43 -22.17 -5.86
CA HIS A 268 7.20 -20.80 -6.31
C HIS A 268 8.52 -20.06 -6.54
N SER A 269 9.45 -20.18 -5.62
CA SER A 269 10.76 -19.52 -5.71
C SER A 269 11.79 -20.18 -4.80
N ILE A 270 13.06 -20.04 -5.16
CA ILE A 270 14.22 -20.46 -4.38
C ILE A 270 14.94 -19.18 -3.93
N ALA A 271 15.32 -19.10 -2.67
CA ALA A 271 16.04 -17.93 -2.17
C ALA A 271 17.47 -17.88 -2.76
N HIS A 272 17.85 -16.72 -3.26
CA HIS A 272 19.19 -16.47 -3.81
C HIS A 272 20.18 -15.94 -2.76
N GLY A 273 19.74 -15.68 -1.54
CA GLY A 273 20.59 -15.19 -0.45
C GLY A 273 20.18 -15.79 0.88
N ILE A 274 21.16 -16.15 1.67
CA ILE A 274 21.03 -16.65 3.04
C ILE A 274 21.89 -15.75 3.91
N ALA A 275 21.38 -15.39 5.10
CA ALA A 275 22.21 -14.67 6.08
C ALA A 275 23.34 -15.59 6.56
N ASP A 276 24.57 -15.15 6.35
CA ASP A 276 25.75 -15.82 6.87
C ASP A 276 25.88 -15.48 8.36
N ARG A 277 25.72 -16.49 9.22
CA ARG A 277 25.84 -16.32 10.67
C ARG A 277 27.28 -16.17 11.12
N ASP A 278 28.22 -16.66 10.30
CA ASP A 278 29.65 -16.63 10.59
C ASP A 278 30.28 -15.29 10.16
N ASN A 279 29.51 -14.47 9.42
CA ASN A 279 29.92 -13.13 9.00
C ASN A 279 28.77 -12.10 9.22
N PRO A 280 28.41 -11.82 10.49
CA PRO A 280 27.44 -10.77 10.78
C PRO A 280 28.03 -9.42 10.36
N THR A 281 27.28 -8.64 9.60
CA THR A 281 27.68 -7.27 9.28
C THR A 281 27.70 -6.46 10.57
N GLY A 282 28.89 -6.10 11.05
CA GLY A 282 29.05 -5.23 12.21
C GLY A 282 28.46 -3.84 11.97
N ALA A 283 28.18 -3.11 13.04
CA ALA A 283 27.67 -1.74 12.96
C ALA A 283 28.58 -0.80 12.15
N ASP A 284 29.85 -1.15 11.99
CA ASP A 284 30.88 -0.38 11.28
C ASP A 284 31.05 -0.82 9.82
N LEU A 285 30.16 -1.66 9.27
CA LEU A 285 30.20 -2.22 7.91
C LEU A 285 31.48 -3.04 7.63
N LEU A 286 32.23 -3.43 8.66
CA LEU A 286 33.39 -4.32 8.54
C LEU A 286 32.96 -5.78 8.78
N ALA A 287 33.61 -6.72 8.08
CA ALA A 287 33.40 -8.13 8.29
C ALA A 287 33.94 -8.56 9.67
N ASP A 288 33.04 -9.06 10.54
CA ASP A 288 33.42 -9.68 11.81
C ASP A 288 33.80 -11.14 11.54
N VAL A 289 35.10 -11.41 11.45
CA VAL A 289 35.62 -12.76 11.15
C VAL A 289 35.80 -13.50 12.48
N ASN A 290 34.90 -14.45 12.75
CA ASN A 290 35.01 -15.32 13.90
C ASN A 290 36.08 -16.40 13.62
N PRO A 291 37.22 -16.48 14.36
CA PRO A 291 38.29 -17.41 14.10
C PRO A 291 38.02 -18.87 14.49
N THR A 292 36.77 -19.25 14.69
CA THR A 292 36.42 -20.62 15.07
C THR A 292 36.46 -21.56 13.88
N PHE A 293 37.37 -22.52 13.94
CA PHE A 293 37.53 -23.57 12.96
C PHE A 293 36.39 -24.62 13.18
N ASN A 294 35.34 -24.55 12.39
CA ASN A 294 34.31 -25.59 12.37
C ASN A 294 34.88 -26.83 11.63
N TRP A 295 35.26 -27.83 12.40
CA TRP A 295 35.79 -29.13 11.89
C TRP A 295 34.82 -29.85 10.93
N VAL A 296 33.54 -29.69 11.13
CA VAL A 296 32.49 -30.28 10.27
C VAL A 296 31.71 -29.16 9.59
N ARG A 297 31.88 -29.02 8.28
CA ARG A 297 31.00 -28.16 7.47
C ARG A 297 29.64 -28.82 7.30
N LEU A 298 28.63 -28.31 7.98
CA LEU A 298 27.25 -28.72 7.75
C LEU A 298 26.73 -28.00 6.49
N ALA A 299 26.02 -28.75 5.64
CA ALA A 299 25.36 -28.16 4.48
C ALA A 299 24.42 -27.02 4.91
N GLN A 300 24.51 -25.87 4.25
CA GLN A 300 23.61 -24.75 4.50
C GLN A 300 22.19 -25.12 4.06
N ARG A 301 21.19 -24.53 4.73
CA ARG A 301 19.79 -24.72 4.41
C ARG A 301 19.25 -23.54 3.64
N VAL A 302 18.83 -23.76 2.42
CA VAL A 302 18.28 -22.74 1.54
C VAL A 302 16.76 -22.80 1.60
N PRO A 303 16.09 -21.67 1.91
CA PRO A 303 14.65 -21.60 1.92
C PRO A 303 14.06 -21.64 0.50
N VAL A 304 13.16 -22.58 0.28
CA VAL A 304 12.37 -22.72 -0.94
C VAL A 304 10.92 -22.41 -0.60
N ARG A 305 10.34 -21.43 -1.29
CA ARG A 305 8.93 -21.08 -1.14
C ARG A 305 8.07 -22.00 -1.99
N VAL A 306 7.12 -22.67 -1.35
CA VAL A 306 6.16 -23.57 -2.00
C VAL A 306 4.77 -22.98 -1.80
N SER A 307 4.04 -22.75 -2.89
CA SER A 307 2.61 -22.38 -2.84
C SER A 307 1.78 -23.63 -2.50
N ILE A 308 0.78 -23.45 -1.67
CA ILE A 308 -0.20 -24.49 -1.34
C ILE A 308 -1.39 -24.33 -2.30
N ASP A 309 -1.82 -25.42 -2.89
CA ASP A 309 -3.06 -25.47 -3.66
C ASP A 309 -4.24 -25.61 -2.68
N ALA A 310 -5.03 -24.55 -2.55
CA ALA A 310 -6.16 -24.48 -1.62
C ALA A 310 -7.20 -25.58 -1.90
N ASP A 311 -7.42 -25.92 -3.19
CA ASP A 311 -8.38 -26.94 -3.60
C ASP A 311 -7.95 -28.36 -3.23
N SER A 312 -6.67 -28.55 -2.90
CA SER A 312 -6.12 -29.84 -2.45
C SER A 312 -6.29 -30.09 -0.95
N LEU A 313 -6.71 -29.08 -0.19
CA LEU A 313 -6.90 -29.20 1.26
C LEU A 313 -8.28 -29.79 1.56
N PRO A 314 -8.39 -30.70 2.53
CA PRO A 314 -9.69 -31.16 3.02
C PRO A 314 -10.53 -29.99 3.54
N GLU A 315 -11.86 -30.08 3.33
CA GLU A 315 -12.79 -29.11 3.93
C GLU A 315 -12.58 -29.02 5.45
N ASN A 316 -12.65 -27.81 6.00
CA ASN A 316 -12.40 -27.50 7.41
C ASN A 316 -10.96 -27.70 7.90
N THR A 317 -9.97 -27.71 7.00
CA THR A 317 -8.56 -27.72 7.43
C THR A 317 -8.19 -26.37 8.04
N VAL A 318 -7.81 -26.39 9.31
CA VAL A 318 -7.23 -25.21 9.97
C VAL A 318 -5.73 -25.14 9.64
N LEU A 319 -5.35 -24.18 8.83
CA LEU A 319 -3.94 -23.82 8.61
C LEU A 319 -3.57 -22.69 9.57
N ALA A 320 -2.49 -22.85 10.31
CA ALA A 320 -1.91 -21.81 11.13
C ALA A 320 -0.46 -21.51 10.71
N ALA A 321 -0.10 -20.24 10.68
CA ALA A 321 1.27 -19.85 10.49
C ALA A 321 2.14 -20.43 11.62
N GLY A 322 3.30 -21.00 11.25
CA GLY A 322 4.17 -21.69 12.21
C GLY A 322 4.04 -23.21 12.25
N MET A 323 2.99 -23.80 11.68
CA MET A 323 2.87 -25.26 11.58
C MET A 323 4.06 -25.86 10.84
N THR A 324 4.44 -27.09 11.26
CA THR A 324 5.54 -27.83 10.63
C THR A 324 5.02 -28.70 9.49
N ALA A 325 5.75 -28.76 8.40
CA ALA A 325 5.45 -29.57 7.24
C ALA A 325 6.67 -30.35 6.75
N THR A 326 6.41 -31.51 6.15
CA THR A 326 7.38 -32.26 5.34
C THR A 326 7.07 -31.97 3.87
N LEU A 327 8.07 -31.63 3.10
CA LEU A 327 7.96 -31.39 1.67
C LEU A 327 8.68 -32.49 0.91
N THR A 328 8.00 -33.08 -0.06
CA THR A 328 8.58 -34.07 -0.98
C THR A 328 8.33 -33.60 -2.39
N LEU A 329 9.40 -33.34 -3.13
CA LEU A 329 9.31 -33.01 -4.54
C LEU A 329 9.32 -34.31 -5.36
N ASN A 330 8.43 -34.38 -6.33
CA ASN A 330 8.50 -35.39 -7.37
C ASN A 330 9.11 -34.72 -8.57
N PRO A 331 10.40 -34.93 -8.90
CA PRO A 331 10.97 -34.37 -10.10
C PRO A 331 10.18 -34.90 -11.31
N SER A 332 9.76 -33.98 -12.16
CA SER A 332 9.08 -34.27 -13.43
C SER A 332 10.00 -34.96 -14.43
#